data_6c72f9504dfce95b05aba5b5bdc07644
#
_entry.id   6c72f9504dfce95b05aba5b5bdc07644
#
_cell.length_a   1.000
_cell.length_b   1.000
_cell.length_c   1.000
_cell.angle_alpha   90.00
_cell.angle_beta   90.00
_cell.angle_gamma   90.00
#
_symmetry.space_group_name_H-M   'P 1'
#
loop_
_entity.id
_entity.type
_entity.pdbx_description
1 polymer ?
#
loop_
_entity_poly.entity_id
_entity_poly.type
_entity_poly.pdbx_seq_one_letter_code
_entity_poly.pdbx_strand_id
1 'polypeptide(L)'
;VSHELRTPLNAILGYTELMADGAYGEPSEKMLGILKRLEANGKHLLGLINDVLDLSKIEAGQLVLELSDYCIQDIAQTVRSTLEPLAADKKLAFKLELAPDLPPGHGDGRRLTQVLINLVGNAIKFTDAGEVAIKAEANNGSFYVSVRDTGPGISAADQARLFQEFQQADNAITRKKGATGLGLAISKRIIEMHGGKIWVESQPGQGSTFTFTLPVIVERQVEAA
;
A
#
# COMPACT_ATOMS: atom_id res chain seq x y z
N VAL A 1 -18.14 -10.88 -12.05
CA VAL A 1 -16.69 -11.13 -12.29
C VAL A 1 -15.88 -11.03 -11.00
N SER A 2 -16.01 -9.96 -10.17
CA SER A 2 -15.21 -9.79 -8.94
C SER A 2 -15.40 -10.92 -7.92
N HIS A 3 -16.64 -11.28 -7.62
CA HIS A 3 -16.97 -12.38 -6.69
C HIS A 3 -16.59 -13.76 -7.24
N GLU A 4 -16.73 -13.95 -8.53
CA GLU A 4 -16.45 -15.24 -9.20
C GLU A 4 -14.95 -15.58 -9.18
N LEU A 5 -14.07 -14.58 -9.20
CA LEU A 5 -12.62 -14.77 -9.08
C LEU A 5 -12.16 -14.92 -7.63
N ARG A 6 -12.76 -14.16 -6.70
CA ARG A 6 -12.38 -14.23 -5.28
C ARG A 6 -12.75 -15.54 -4.61
N THR A 7 -13.94 -16.08 -4.93
CA THR A 7 -14.46 -17.29 -4.28
C THR A 7 -13.52 -18.48 -4.43
N PRO A 8 -13.11 -18.90 -5.65
CA PRO A 8 -12.21 -20.03 -5.81
C PRO A 8 -10.81 -19.75 -5.22
N LEU A 9 -10.33 -18.53 -5.33
CA LEU A 9 -9.00 -18.17 -4.79
C LEU A 9 -8.97 -18.18 -3.27
N ASN A 10 -10.03 -17.68 -2.60
CA ASN A 10 -10.17 -17.77 -1.16
C ASN A 10 -10.28 -19.24 -0.68
N ALA A 11 -10.96 -20.10 -1.45
CA ALA A 11 -11.00 -21.52 -1.14
C ALA A 11 -9.61 -22.16 -1.23
N ILE A 12 -8.83 -21.86 -2.27
CA ILE A 12 -7.45 -22.35 -2.42
C ILE A 12 -6.58 -21.88 -1.24
N LEU A 13 -6.67 -20.59 -0.88
CA LEU A 13 -5.92 -20.03 0.26
C LEU A 13 -6.34 -20.70 1.57
N GLY A 14 -7.65 -20.87 1.81
CA GLY A 14 -8.15 -21.53 3.02
C GLY A 14 -7.68 -22.99 3.14
N TYR A 15 -7.70 -23.78 2.06
CA TYR A 15 -7.15 -25.12 2.07
C TYR A 15 -5.62 -25.13 2.29
N THR A 16 -4.91 -24.17 1.72
CA THR A 16 -3.45 -24.08 1.90
C THR A 16 -3.12 -23.79 3.37
N GLU A 17 -3.87 -22.91 4.03
CA GLU A 17 -3.73 -22.57 5.44
C GLU A 17 -4.06 -23.77 6.34
N LEU A 18 -5.20 -24.44 6.12
CA LEU A 18 -5.57 -25.66 6.86
C LEU A 18 -4.52 -26.77 6.72
N MET A 19 -3.92 -26.95 5.54
CA MET A 19 -2.85 -27.90 5.32
C MET A 19 -1.57 -27.49 6.07
N ALA A 20 -1.24 -26.20 6.09
CA ALA A 20 -0.07 -25.68 6.79
C ALA A 20 -0.20 -25.82 8.32
N ASP A 21 -1.42 -25.66 8.84
CA ASP A 21 -1.76 -25.79 10.27
C ASP A 21 -1.92 -27.27 10.72
N GLY A 22 -1.74 -28.21 9.79
CA GLY A 22 -1.78 -29.65 10.12
C GLY A 22 -3.19 -30.25 10.24
N ALA A 23 -4.25 -29.54 9.78
CA ALA A 23 -5.63 -30.06 9.84
C ALA A 23 -5.82 -31.40 9.08
N TYR A 24 -4.95 -31.69 8.11
CA TYR A 24 -4.95 -32.94 7.33
C TYR A 24 -3.74 -33.84 7.65
N GLY A 25 -3.10 -33.65 8.80
CA GLY A 25 -1.88 -34.29 9.23
C GLY A 25 -0.69 -33.32 9.22
N GLU A 26 0.31 -33.59 10.08
CA GLU A 26 1.50 -32.73 10.18
C GLU A 26 2.27 -32.69 8.85
N PRO A 27 2.41 -31.50 8.22
CA PRO A 27 3.16 -31.38 6.98
C PRO A 27 4.68 -31.51 7.25
N SER A 28 5.39 -32.20 6.36
CA SER A 28 6.86 -32.17 6.42
C SER A 28 7.39 -30.75 6.19
N GLU A 29 8.62 -30.46 6.66
CA GLU A 29 9.27 -29.14 6.44
C GLU A 29 9.27 -28.73 4.96
N LYS A 30 9.51 -29.68 4.06
CA LYS A 30 9.49 -29.45 2.61
C LYS A 30 8.08 -29.08 2.15
N MET A 31 7.06 -29.77 2.65
CA MET A 31 5.64 -29.47 2.34
C MET A 31 5.27 -28.08 2.86
N LEU A 32 5.64 -27.76 4.09
CA LEU A 32 5.39 -26.46 4.72
C LEU A 32 6.01 -25.30 3.90
N GLY A 33 7.22 -25.52 3.37
CA GLY A 33 7.86 -24.54 2.47
C GLY A 33 7.09 -24.34 1.16
N ILE A 34 6.48 -25.38 0.61
CA ILE A 34 5.64 -25.28 -0.59
C ILE A 34 4.32 -24.56 -0.28
N LEU A 35 3.66 -24.93 0.83
CA LEU A 35 2.40 -24.31 1.26
C LEU A 35 2.55 -22.81 1.51
N LYS A 36 3.62 -22.37 2.19
CA LYS A 36 3.94 -20.95 2.37
C LYS A 36 4.10 -20.20 1.04
N ARG A 37 4.72 -20.82 0.04
CA ARG A 37 4.86 -20.22 -1.30
C ARG A 37 3.52 -20.15 -2.03
N LEU A 38 2.68 -21.16 -1.92
CA LEU A 38 1.32 -21.16 -2.49
C LEU A 38 0.46 -20.07 -1.88
N GLU A 39 0.50 -19.94 -0.55
CA GLU A 39 -0.20 -18.90 0.17
C GLU A 39 0.26 -17.50 -0.25
N ALA A 40 1.57 -17.27 -0.30
CA ALA A 40 2.14 -15.99 -0.73
C ALA A 40 1.73 -15.63 -2.17
N ASN A 41 1.79 -16.58 -3.10
CA ASN A 41 1.38 -16.38 -4.49
C ASN A 41 -0.14 -16.17 -4.62
N GLY A 42 -0.95 -16.89 -3.85
CA GLY A 42 -2.40 -16.72 -3.82
C GLY A 42 -2.82 -15.36 -3.29
N LYS A 43 -2.20 -14.91 -2.18
CA LYS A 43 -2.42 -13.55 -1.63
C LYS A 43 -1.99 -12.46 -2.64
N HIS A 44 -0.88 -12.67 -3.33
CA HIS A 44 -0.42 -11.76 -4.37
C HIS A 44 -1.42 -11.67 -5.54
N LEU A 45 -1.92 -12.81 -6.02
CA LEU A 45 -2.91 -12.85 -7.09
C LEU A 45 -4.24 -12.19 -6.67
N LEU A 46 -4.68 -12.40 -5.42
CA LEU A 46 -5.86 -11.74 -4.88
C LEU A 46 -5.69 -10.21 -4.84
N GLY A 47 -4.49 -9.75 -4.45
CA GLY A 47 -4.12 -8.34 -4.51
C GLY A 47 -4.24 -7.76 -5.93
N LEU A 48 -3.66 -8.45 -6.93
CA LEU A 48 -3.74 -8.05 -8.34
C LEU A 48 -5.18 -7.95 -8.84
N ILE A 49 -6.02 -8.94 -8.55
CA ILE A 49 -7.43 -8.94 -8.93
C ILE A 49 -8.14 -7.73 -8.32
N ASN A 50 -7.89 -7.46 -7.03
CA ASN A 50 -8.50 -6.31 -6.35
C ASN A 50 -8.03 -4.97 -6.95
N ASP A 51 -6.74 -4.84 -7.28
CA ASP A 51 -6.17 -3.66 -7.91
C ASP A 51 -6.81 -3.39 -9.29
N VAL A 52 -6.93 -4.41 -10.14
CA VAL A 52 -7.59 -4.28 -11.46
C VAL A 52 -9.06 -3.90 -11.32
N LEU A 53 -9.75 -4.46 -10.32
CA LEU A 53 -11.16 -4.15 -10.09
C LEU A 53 -11.35 -2.74 -9.51
N ASP A 54 -10.48 -2.31 -8.61
CA ASP A 54 -10.50 -0.94 -8.09
C ASP A 54 -10.24 0.05 -9.23
N LEU A 55 -9.23 -0.20 -10.07
CA LEU A 55 -8.95 0.64 -11.25
C LEU A 55 -10.15 0.71 -12.19
N SER A 56 -10.72 -0.42 -12.56
CA SER A 56 -11.90 -0.47 -13.45
C SER A 56 -13.10 0.31 -12.88
N LYS A 57 -13.31 0.28 -11.55
CA LYS A 57 -14.37 1.06 -10.89
C LYS A 57 -14.05 2.57 -10.89
N ILE A 58 -12.78 2.93 -10.72
CA ILE A 58 -12.33 4.32 -10.77
C ILE A 58 -12.54 4.88 -12.17
N GLU A 59 -12.06 4.18 -13.21
CA GLU A 59 -12.22 4.59 -14.62
C GLU A 59 -13.69 4.72 -15.05
N ALA A 60 -14.55 3.86 -14.51
CA ALA A 60 -16.00 3.91 -14.77
C ALA A 60 -16.73 4.98 -13.93
N GLY A 61 -16.03 5.73 -13.06
CA GLY A 61 -16.66 6.67 -12.11
C GLY A 61 -17.54 6.00 -11.07
N GLN A 62 -17.40 4.69 -10.87
CA GLN A 62 -18.26 3.87 -9.99
C GLN A 62 -17.67 3.70 -8.58
N LEU A 63 -16.45 4.12 -8.36
CA LEU A 63 -15.88 4.12 -7.02
C LEU A 63 -16.46 5.31 -6.24
N VAL A 64 -17.16 5.01 -5.16
CA VAL A 64 -17.72 6.02 -4.25
C VAL A 64 -16.96 5.92 -2.92
N LEU A 65 -16.52 7.05 -2.37
CA LEU A 65 -15.89 7.12 -1.06
C LEU A 65 -16.95 6.97 0.04
N GLU A 66 -16.67 6.12 1.01
CA GLU A 66 -17.47 5.96 2.22
C GLU A 66 -16.99 6.97 3.28
N LEU A 67 -17.46 8.23 3.18
CA LEU A 67 -17.02 9.30 4.06
C LEU A 67 -17.52 9.09 5.49
N SER A 68 -16.58 9.07 6.42
CA SER A 68 -16.83 8.95 7.88
C SER A 68 -15.68 9.60 8.65
N ASP A 69 -15.88 9.81 9.94
CA ASP A 69 -14.80 10.32 10.80
C ASP A 69 -13.72 9.27 10.98
N TYR A 70 -12.46 9.69 10.94
CA TYR A 70 -11.30 8.86 11.15
C TYR A 70 -10.20 9.59 11.93
N CYS A 71 -9.28 8.81 12.48
CA CYS A 71 -8.06 9.29 13.11
C CYS A 71 -6.84 8.85 12.30
N ILE A 72 -6.03 9.81 11.85
CA ILE A 72 -4.84 9.49 11.04
C ILE A 72 -3.79 8.71 11.84
N GLN A 73 -3.74 8.93 13.18
CA GLN A 73 -2.88 8.18 14.08
C GLN A 73 -3.27 6.69 14.10
N ASP A 74 -4.58 6.38 14.17
CA ASP A 74 -5.07 5.01 14.19
C ASP A 74 -4.80 4.30 12.86
N ILE A 75 -4.94 5.02 11.74
CA ILE A 75 -4.57 4.51 10.41
C ILE A 75 -3.07 4.18 10.38
N ALA A 76 -2.20 5.10 10.79
CA ALA A 76 -0.76 4.90 10.80
C ALA A 76 -0.35 3.73 11.71
N GLN A 77 -1.00 3.59 12.87
CA GLN A 77 -0.75 2.50 13.82
C GLN A 77 -1.20 1.14 13.25
N THR A 78 -2.37 1.11 12.59
CA THR A 78 -2.88 -0.08 11.90
C THR A 78 -1.91 -0.53 10.80
N VAL A 79 -1.43 0.41 9.98
CA VAL A 79 -0.45 0.14 8.92
C VAL A 79 0.86 -0.39 9.51
N ARG A 80 1.35 0.23 10.60
CA ARG A 80 2.53 -0.24 11.30
C ARG A 80 2.35 -1.67 11.78
N SER A 81 1.30 -1.96 12.52
CA SER A 81 1.03 -3.30 13.06
C SER A 81 0.93 -4.36 11.96
N THR A 82 0.35 -4.00 10.82
CA THR A 82 0.21 -4.90 9.66
C THR A 82 1.54 -5.21 8.99
N LEU A 83 2.43 -4.22 8.86
CA LEU A 83 3.65 -4.33 8.06
C LEU A 83 4.94 -4.48 8.90
N GLU A 84 4.87 -4.34 10.22
CA GLU A 84 6.01 -4.52 11.13
C GLU A 84 6.68 -5.90 11.01
N PRO A 85 5.94 -7.04 10.85
CA PRO A 85 6.58 -8.33 10.61
C PRO A 85 7.46 -8.34 9.36
N LEU A 86 6.99 -7.73 8.26
CA LEU A 86 7.76 -7.65 7.01
C LEU A 86 9.01 -6.77 7.14
N ALA A 87 8.93 -5.69 7.92
CA ALA A 87 10.07 -4.83 8.21
C ALA A 87 11.08 -5.57 9.11
N ALA A 88 10.59 -6.28 10.12
CA ALA A 88 11.41 -7.08 11.04
C ALA A 88 12.17 -8.21 10.34
N ASP A 89 11.53 -8.94 9.41
CA ASP A 89 12.16 -9.97 8.60
C ASP A 89 13.36 -9.43 7.80
N LYS A 90 13.29 -8.17 7.39
CA LYS A 90 14.39 -7.46 6.71
C LYS A 90 15.31 -6.68 7.65
N LYS A 91 15.05 -6.71 8.97
CA LYS A 91 15.79 -5.94 9.99
C LYS A 91 15.78 -4.42 9.72
N LEU A 92 14.70 -3.91 9.16
CA LEU A 92 14.48 -2.48 8.94
C LEU A 92 13.91 -1.84 10.20
N ALA A 93 14.39 -0.64 10.56
CA ALA A 93 13.73 0.17 11.57
C ALA A 93 12.43 0.75 10.99
N PHE A 94 11.29 0.51 11.65
CA PHE A 94 10.01 1.07 11.24
C PHE A 94 9.55 2.11 12.25
N LYS A 95 9.50 3.39 11.85
CA LYS A 95 9.22 4.53 12.72
C LYS A 95 7.88 5.18 12.42
N LEU A 96 7.23 5.72 13.46
CA LEU A 96 6.10 6.64 13.36
C LEU A 96 6.51 7.99 13.93
N GLU A 97 6.39 9.03 13.12
CA GLU A 97 6.70 10.43 13.46
C GLU A 97 5.40 11.25 13.31
N LEU A 98 4.51 11.08 14.27
CA LEU A 98 3.19 11.70 14.23
C LEU A 98 3.17 12.96 15.09
N ALA A 99 2.66 14.06 14.54
CA ALA A 99 2.45 15.27 15.32
C ALA A 99 1.44 14.99 16.47
N PRO A 100 1.64 15.54 17.68
CA PRO A 100 0.79 15.25 18.83
C PRO A 100 -0.65 15.73 18.67
N ASP A 101 -0.85 16.82 17.95
CA ASP A 101 -2.14 17.55 17.85
C ASP A 101 -2.80 17.36 16.48
N LEU A 102 -2.76 16.14 15.93
CA LEU A 102 -3.47 15.83 14.69
C LEU A 102 -4.98 15.84 14.95
N PRO A 103 -5.76 16.66 14.20
CA PRO A 103 -7.22 16.71 14.37
C PRO A 103 -7.89 15.42 13.88
N PRO A 104 -9.14 15.13 14.29
CA PRO A 104 -9.95 14.13 13.64
C PRO A 104 -10.20 14.54 12.18
N GLY A 105 -10.14 13.58 11.27
CA GLY A 105 -10.42 13.77 9.85
C GLY A 105 -11.81 13.25 9.48
N HIS A 106 -12.37 13.75 8.38
CA HIS A 106 -13.59 13.23 7.75
C HIS A 106 -13.28 12.81 6.30
N GLY A 107 -13.46 11.54 5.95
CA GLY A 107 -13.09 10.97 4.66
C GLY A 107 -13.25 9.45 4.65
N ASP A 108 -12.68 8.75 3.67
CA ASP A 108 -12.70 7.29 3.64
C ASP A 108 -11.41 6.72 4.27
N GLY A 109 -11.44 6.51 5.59
CA GLY A 109 -10.31 5.99 6.37
C GLY A 109 -9.82 4.62 5.87
N ARG A 110 -10.69 3.78 5.33
CA ARG A 110 -10.33 2.47 4.77
C ARG A 110 -9.49 2.62 3.50
N ARG A 111 -9.87 3.53 2.62
CA ARG A 111 -9.11 3.84 1.40
C ARG A 111 -7.79 4.52 1.71
N LEU A 112 -7.75 5.40 2.70
CA LEU A 112 -6.50 6.00 3.18
C LEU A 112 -5.55 4.96 3.77
N THR A 113 -6.07 3.98 4.51
CA THR A 113 -5.30 2.83 5.00
C THR A 113 -4.73 2.03 3.82
N GLN A 114 -5.51 1.79 2.77
CA GLN A 114 -5.05 1.11 1.54
C GLN A 114 -3.87 1.88 0.89
N VAL A 115 -3.97 3.21 0.77
CA VAL A 115 -2.89 4.06 0.26
C VAL A 115 -1.62 3.90 1.09
N LEU A 116 -1.72 4.02 2.42
CA LEU A 116 -0.55 3.90 3.30
C LEU A 116 0.05 2.50 3.29
N ILE A 117 -0.76 1.43 3.27
CA ILE A 117 -0.26 0.05 3.13
C ILE A 117 0.53 -0.10 1.83
N ASN A 118 0.05 0.46 0.72
CA ASN A 118 0.77 0.40 -0.55
C ASN A 118 2.09 1.18 -0.51
N LEU A 119 2.11 2.40 0.01
CA LEU A 119 3.32 3.21 0.09
C LEU A 119 4.37 2.59 1.02
N VAL A 120 3.97 2.17 2.23
CA VAL A 120 4.87 1.54 3.21
C VAL A 120 5.31 0.16 2.74
N GLY A 121 4.41 -0.63 2.15
CA GLY A 121 4.76 -1.92 1.55
C GLY A 121 5.81 -1.78 0.46
N ASN A 122 5.71 -0.76 -0.40
CA ASN A 122 6.74 -0.45 -1.40
C ASN A 122 8.04 -0.01 -0.73
N ALA A 123 8.01 0.86 0.27
CA ALA A 123 9.18 1.29 1.02
C ALA A 123 9.94 0.09 1.62
N ILE A 124 9.26 -0.81 2.33
CA ILE A 124 9.85 -2.04 2.89
C ILE A 124 10.36 -2.97 1.78
N LYS A 125 9.61 -3.12 0.70
CA LYS A 125 9.96 -3.99 -0.43
C LYS A 125 11.27 -3.58 -1.09
N PHE A 126 11.48 -2.28 -1.30
CA PHE A 126 12.64 -1.76 -2.03
C PHE A 126 13.82 -1.39 -1.13
N THR A 127 13.63 -1.23 0.17
CA THR A 127 14.72 -1.02 1.12
C THR A 127 15.29 -2.37 1.57
N ASP A 128 16.59 -2.54 1.45
CA ASP A 128 17.28 -3.77 1.87
C ASP A 128 17.95 -3.61 3.24
N ALA A 129 18.32 -2.38 3.65
CA ALA A 129 18.85 -2.06 4.98
C ALA A 129 18.53 -0.61 5.34
N GLY A 130 18.40 -0.31 6.63
CA GLY A 130 18.14 1.03 7.15
C GLY A 130 16.75 1.17 7.76
N GLU A 131 15.97 2.16 7.30
CA GLU A 131 14.70 2.50 7.94
C GLU A 131 13.58 2.85 6.95
N VAL A 132 12.35 2.68 7.43
CA VAL A 132 11.12 3.21 6.84
C VAL A 132 10.41 4.02 7.92
N ALA A 133 9.90 5.20 7.57
CA ALA A 133 9.20 6.06 8.50
C ALA A 133 7.89 6.59 7.89
N ILE A 134 6.83 6.59 8.69
CA ILE A 134 5.59 7.33 8.39
C ILE A 134 5.65 8.62 9.20
N LYS A 135 5.53 9.77 8.54
CA LYS A 135 5.36 11.07 9.18
C LYS A 135 3.96 11.60 8.85
N ALA A 136 3.28 12.17 9.84
CA ALA A 136 2.01 12.86 9.63
C ALA A 136 1.98 14.16 10.43
N GLU A 137 1.54 15.23 9.78
CA GLU A 137 1.31 16.54 10.36
C GLU A 137 0.05 17.17 9.75
N ALA A 138 -0.53 18.15 10.44
CA ALA A 138 -1.68 18.91 9.93
C ALA A 138 -1.31 20.40 9.90
N ASN A 139 -1.59 21.05 8.79
CA ASN A 139 -1.36 22.47 8.62
C ASN A 139 -2.42 23.06 7.66
N ASN A 140 -2.92 24.27 7.98
CA ASN A 140 -3.85 24.99 7.13
C ASN A 140 -5.07 24.16 6.67
N GLY A 141 -5.65 23.35 7.57
CA GLY A 141 -6.83 22.53 7.27
C GLY A 141 -6.56 21.31 6.36
N SER A 142 -5.29 20.95 6.19
CA SER A 142 -4.89 19.77 5.43
C SER A 142 -3.94 18.87 6.22
N PHE A 143 -4.06 17.57 6.05
CA PHE A 143 -3.05 16.61 6.46
C PHE A 143 -1.92 16.56 5.42
N TYR A 144 -0.71 16.41 5.93
CA TYR A 144 0.50 16.09 5.18
C TYR A 144 1.03 14.76 5.71
N VAL A 145 0.96 13.73 4.90
CA VAL A 145 1.40 12.40 5.28
C VAL A 145 2.49 11.94 4.33
N SER A 146 3.63 11.55 4.88
CA SER A 146 4.76 11.08 4.09
C SER A 146 5.27 9.73 4.56
N VAL A 147 5.74 8.93 3.61
CA VAL A 147 6.44 7.66 3.82
C VAL A 147 7.84 7.83 3.27
N ARG A 148 8.84 7.80 4.16
CA ARG A 148 10.27 7.90 3.83
C ARG A 148 10.92 6.53 3.92
N ASP A 149 11.78 6.23 2.99
CA ASP A 149 12.64 5.06 2.98
C ASP A 149 14.11 5.44 2.75
N THR A 150 15.02 4.57 3.17
CA THR A 150 16.47 4.68 2.91
C THR A 150 16.94 3.72 1.82
N GLY A 151 16.06 3.41 0.88
CA GLY A 151 16.33 2.48 -0.21
C GLY A 151 17.22 3.05 -1.33
N PRO A 152 17.23 2.44 -2.50
CA PRO A 152 18.11 2.80 -3.61
C PRO A 152 17.77 4.15 -4.26
N GLY A 153 16.63 4.74 -3.92
CA GLY A 153 16.11 5.93 -4.59
C GLY A 153 15.63 5.67 -6.01
N ILE A 154 15.12 6.72 -6.65
CA ILE A 154 14.42 6.66 -7.93
C ILE A 154 14.98 7.75 -8.84
N SER A 155 15.28 7.41 -10.10
CA SER A 155 15.76 8.37 -11.09
C SER A 155 14.68 9.40 -11.45
N ALA A 156 15.06 10.61 -11.85
CA ALA A 156 14.11 11.65 -12.27
C ALA A 156 13.23 11.20 -13.45
N ALA A 157 13.78 10.39 -14.36
CA ALA A 157 13.03 9.84 -15.49
C ALA A 157 11.94 8.85 -15.02
N ASP A 158 12.24 8.02 -14.01
CA ASP A 158 11.27 7.08 -13.45
C ASP A 158 10.23 7.81 -12.59
N GLN A 159 10.62 8.82 -11.80
CA GLN A 159 9.68 9.61 -10.98
C GLN A 159 8.56 10.22 -11.82
N ALA A 160 8.84 10.71 -13.02
CA ALA A 160 7.84 11.29 -13.92
C ALA A 160 6.74 10.30 -14.37
N ARG A 161 6.99 9.00 -14.25
CA ARG A 161 6.09 7.93 -14.73
C ARG A 161 5.50 7.05 -13.62
N LEU A 162 5.97 7.21 -12.37
CA LEU A 162 5.64 6.30 -11.26
C LEU A 162 4.14 6.17 -10.95
N PHE A 163 3.37 7.22 -11.20
CA PHE A 163 1.93 7.24 -10.94
C PHE A 163 1.08 6.91 -12.16
N GLN A 164 1.71 6.52 -13.28
CA GLN A 164 1.00 6.03 -14.46
C GLN A 164 0.68 4.54 -14.29
N GLU A 165 -0.42 4.11 -14.89
CA GLU A 165 -0.89 2.73 -14.83
C GLU A 165 0.09 1.78 -15.53
N PHE A 166 0.29 0.60 -14.95
CA PHE A 166 1.18 -0.46 -15.46
C PHE A 166 2.66 -0.02 -15.62
N GLN A 167 3.04 1.13 -15.07
CA GLN A 167 4.43 1.58 -15.12
C GLN A 167 5.23 0.99 -13.96
N GLN A 168 6.38 0.48 -14.29
CA GLN A 168 7.40 0.02 -13.33
C GLN A 168 8.68 0.80 -13.65
N ALA A 169 9.43 1.20 -12.60
CA ALA A 169 10.77 1.73 -12.84
C ALA A 169 11.61 0.68 -13.59
N ASP A 170 12.24 1.06 -14.69
CA ASP A 170 12.96 0.16 -15.61
C ASP A 170 14.26 -0.44 -15.03
N ASN A 171 14.34 -0.61 -13.72
CA ASN A 171 15.48 -1.19 -13.03
C ASN A 171 15.34 -2.72 -12.89
N ALA A 172 16.46 -3.43 -13.06
CA ALA A 172 16.54 -4.88 -12.82
C ALA A 172 16.02 -5.30 -11.42
N ILE A 173 16.03 -4.37 -10.45
CA ILE A 173 15.54 -4.54 -9.08
C ILE A 173 14.01 -4.62 -9.03
N THR A 174 13.30 -3.76 -9.76
CA THR A 174 11.83 -3.72 -9.78
C THR A 174 11.23 -4.95 -10.46
N ARG A 175 11.85 -5.41 -11.55
CA ARG A 175 11.45 -6.65 -12.24
C ARG A 175 11.60 -7.90 -11.37
N LYS A 176 12.64 -7.98 -10.53
CA LYS A 176 12.85 -9.11 -9.61
C LYS A 176 11.92 -9.11 -8.41
N LYS A 177 11.41 -7.95 -7.99
CA LYS A 177 10.58 -7.82 -6.77
C LYS A 177 9.06 -7.88 -7.03
N GLY A 178 8.60 -8.12 -8.28
CA GLY A 178 7.18 -8.41 -8.59
C GLY A 178 6.24 -7.23 -8.23
N ALA A 179 6.52 -6.02 -8.71
CA ALA A 179 5.60 -4.90 -8.59
C ALA A 179 4.50 -5.01 -9.67
N THR A 180 3.27 -4.62 -9.36
CA THR A 180 2.14 -4.68 -10.31
C THR A 180 2.09 -3.46 -11.23
N GLY A 181 2.64 -2.34 -10.75
CA GLY A 181 2.54 -1.04 -11.42
C GLY A 181 1.18 -0.38 -11.27
N LEU A 182 0.25 -0.97 -10.53
CA LEU A 182 -1.10 -0.44 -10.32
C LEU A 182 -1.26 0.28 -8.99
N GLY A 183 -0.57 -0.15 -7.94
CA GLY A 183 -0.78 0.36 -6.59
C GLY A 183 -0.58 1.87 -6.46
N LEU A 184 0.46 2.46 -7.08
CA LEU A 184 0.69 3.90 -7.03
C LEU A 184 -0.34 4.69 -7.84
N ALA A 185 -0.78 4.19 -8.99
CA ALA A 185 -1.85 4.80 -9.78
C ALA A 185 -3.17 4.81 -9.01
N ILE A 186 -3.54 3.68 -8.37
CA ILE A 186 -4.72 3.58 -7.51
C ILE A 186 -4.59 4.52 -6.31
N SER A 187 -3.42 4.57 -5.66
CA SER A 187 -3.17 5.49 -4.54
C SER A 187 -3.37 6.94 -4.94
N LYS A 188 -2.87 7.33 -6.12
CA LYS A 188 -3.07 8.68 -6.67
C LYS A 188 -4.55 8.98 -6.87
N ARG A 189 -5.30 8.08 -7.50
CA ARG A 189 -6.74 8.25 -7.72
C ARG A 189 -7.52 8.39 -6.41
N ILE A 190 -7.23 7.54 -5.42
CA ILE A 190 -7.87 7.63 -4.10
C ILE A 190 -7.60 9.00 -3.46
N ILE A 191 -6.38 9.50 -3.49
CA ILE A 191 -6.02 10.81 -2.91
C ILE A 191 -6.69 11.95 -3.68
N GLU A 192 -6.72 11.90 -5.01
CA GLU A 192 -7.42 12.89 -5.86
C GLU A 192 -8.93 12.93 -5.58
N MET A 193 -9.56 11.78 -5.40
CA MET A 193 -10.99 11.68 -5.01
C MET A 193 -11.28 12.33 -3.63
N HIS A 194 -10.29 12.36 -2.73
CA HIS A 194 -10.37 13.10 -1.46
C HIS A 194 -10.05 14.59 -1.61
N GLY A 195 -9.78 15.09 -2.83
CA GLY A 195 -9.37 16.47 -3.08
C GLY A 195 -7.91 16.77 -2.75
N GLY A 196 -7.10 15.73 -2.57
CA GLY A 196 -5.69 15.81 -2.22
C GLY A 196 -4.74 15.73 -3.42
N LYS A 197 -3.44 15.65 -3.11
CA LYS A 197 -2.35 15.46 -4.07
C LYS A 197 -1.34 14.47 -3.53
N ILE A 198 -0.67 13.72 -4.41
CA ILE A 198 0.41 12.79 -4.07
C ILE A 198 1.60 13.04 -4.99
N TRP A 199 2.82 12.99 -4.44
CA TRP A 199 4.07 13.13 -5.19
C TRP A 199 5.20 12.34 -4.54
N VAL A 200 6.35 12.31 -5.18
CA VAL A 200 7.57 11.68 -4.70
C VAL A 200 8.74 12.64 -4.81
N GLU A 201 9.62 12.61 -3.82
CA GLU A 201 10.92 13.25 -3.81
C GLU A 201 11.97 12.16 -3.58
N SER A 202 12.90 12.00 -4.51
CA SER A 202 13.88 10.93 -4.43
C SER A 202 15.15 11.29 -5.19
N GLN A 203 16.27 10.76 -4.69
CA GLN A 203 17.56 10.81 -5.38
C GLN A 203 18.17 9.41 -5.37
N PRO A 204 18.77 8.95 -6.49
CA PRO A 204 19.46 7.69 -6.54
C PRO A 204 20.50 7.56 -5.41
N GLY A 205 20.43 6.47 -4.65
CA GLY A 205 21.31 6.20 -3.50
C GLY A 205 20.95 6.89 -2.19
N GLN A 206 19.90 7.72 -2.15
CA GLN A 206 19.50 8.47 -0.93
C GLN A 206 18.11 8.10 -0.41
N GLY A 207 17.44 7.12 -1.02
CA GLY A 207 16.08 6.73 -0.67
C GLY A 207 15.01 7.58 -1.35
N SER A 208 13.78 7.44 -0.88
CA SER A 208 12.62 8.14 -1.43
C SER A 208 11.69 8.62 -0.32
N THR A 209 10.95 9.68 -0.61
CA THR A 209 9.88 10.18 0.24
C THR A 209 8.63 10.36 -0.62
N PHE A 210 7.63 9.52 -0.39
CA PHE A 210 6.32 9.65 -0.98
C PHE A 210 5.44 10.47 -0.05
N THR A 211 4.91 11.58 -0.52
CA THR A 211 4.08 12.48 0.28
C THR A 211 2.71 12.64 -0.37
N PHE A 212 1.67 12.63 0.44
CA PHE A 212 0.36 13.07 -0.01
C PHE A 212 -0.24 14.09 0.94
N THR A 213 -1.10 14.94 0.40
CA THR A 213 -1.95 15.86 1.17
C THR A 213 -3.40 15.53 0.95
N LEU A 214 -4.23 15.82 1.94
CA LEU A 214 -5.68 15.77 1.80
C LEU A 214 -6.31 16.78 2.78
N PRO A 215 -7.48 17.35 2.45
CA PRO A 215 -8.23 18.16 3.40
C PRO A 215 -8.54 17.36 4.66
N VAL A 216 -8.48 18.00 5.84
CA VAL A 216 -8.91 17.36 7.10
C VAL A 216 -10.38 16.94 7.00
N ILE A 217 -11.21 17.73 6.33
CA ILE A 217 -12.62 17.44 6.09
C ILE A 217 -12.88 17.37 4.60
N VAL A 218 -13.30 16.21 4.13
CA VAL A 218 -13.77 15.96 2.77
C VAL A 218 -15.29 16.07 2.78
N GLU A 219 -15.83 17.18 2.30
CA GLU A 219 -17.30 17.41 2.27
C GLU A 219 -18.00 16.56 1.21
N ARG A 220 -17.32 16.34 0.09
CA ARG A 220 -17.80 15.52 -1.02
C ARG A 220 -16.63 14.93 -1.80
N GLN A 221 -16.87 13.79 -2.42
CA GLN A 221 -15.93 13.20 -3.35
C GLN A 221 -15.69 14.13 -4.56
N VAL A 222 -14.43 14.26 -4.96
CA VAL A 222 -14.04 14.96 -6.19
C VAL A 222 -13.93 13.94 -7.32
N GLU A 223 -14.46 14.27 -8.51
CA GLU A 223 -14.25 13.44 -9.68
C GLU A 223 -12.75 13.43 -10.03
N ALA A 224 -12.18 12.23 -10.14
CA ALA A 224 -10.79 12.06 -10.52
C ALA A 224 -10.62 12.43 -12.00
N ALA A 225 -9.72 13.35 -12.29
CA ALA A 225 -9.45 13.82 -13.65
C ALA A 225 -8.65 12.78 -14.47
#